data_465c969f01f686e2561fcb0705472cd4
#
_entry.id   465c969f01f686e2561fcb0705472cd4
#
_cell.length_a   1.000
_cell.length_b   1.000
_cell.length_c   1.000
_cell.angle_alpha   90.00
_cell.angle_beta   90.00
_cell.angle_gamma   90.00
#
_symmetry.space_group_name_H-M   'P 1'
#
loop_
_entity.id
_entity.type
_entity.pdbx_description
1 polymer ?
#
loop_
_entity_poly.entity_id
_entity_poly.type
_entity_poly.pdbx_seq_one_letter_code
_entity_poly.pdbx_strand_id
1 'polypeptide(L)'
;VIDGIAFQTNILALNAAVEAARAGEQGRGFAVVAGEVRNLAQRSAEAAKEIKALIGASVDKVHTGTELVAQAGSTIGEIVDNAQKISTFIADITTAAQEQSQGIGQVNAAV
;
A
#
# COMPACT_ATOMS: atom_id res chain seq x y z
N VAL A 1 4.49 2.83 20.63
CA VAL A 1 3.99 2.20 21.87
C VAL A 1 4.88 1.02 22.26
N ILE A 2 5.09 0.02 21.39
CA ILE A 2 5.88 -1.19 21.72
C ILE A 2 7.33 -0.84 22.07
N ASP A 3 7.97 0.08 21.34
CA ASP A 3 9.32 0.58 21.66
C ASP A 3 9.38 1.18 23.07
N GLY A 4 8.35 1.96 23.44
CA GLY A 4 8.28 2.56 24.78
C GLY A 4 8.13 1.51 25.88
N ILE A 5 7.31 0.49 25.64
CA ILE A 5 7.13 -0.65 26.58
C ILE A 5 8.43 -1.43 26.71
N ALA A 6 9.10 -1.74 25.60
CA ALA A 6 10.38 -2.44 25.61
C ALA A 6 11.46 -1.64 26.36
N PHE A 7 11.52 -0.33 26.16
CA PHE A 7 12.42 0.55 26.92
C PHE A 7 12.12 0.53 28.42
N GLN A 8 10.86 0.69 28.81
CA GLN A 8 10.46 0.64 30.22
C GLN A 8 10.77 -0.72 30.85
N THR A 9 10.54 -1.81 30.12
CA THR A 9 10.86 -3.17 30.58
C THR A 9 12.37 -3.35 30.74
N ASN A 10 13.18 -2.82 29.84
CA ASN A 10 14.64 -2.84 29.97
C ASN A 10 15.12 -2.09 31.22
N ILE A 11 14.57 -0.91 31.51
CA ILE A 11 14.89 -0.15 32.74
C ILE A 11 14.45 -0.89 33.99
N LEU A 12 13.25 -1.48 33.97
CA LEU A 12 12.74 -2.26 35.09
C LEU A 12 13.63 -3.48 35.38
N ALA A 13 14.05 -4.18 34.32
CA ALA A 13 14.96 -5.32 34.43
C ALA A 13 16.34 -4.90 34.94
N LEU A 14 16.85 -3.75 34.56
CA LEU A 14 18.10 -3.19 35.06
C LEU A 14 18.01 -2.90 36.56
N ASN A 15 16.92 -2.25 36.99
CA ASN A 15 16.68 -1.97 38.41
C ASN A 15 16.58 -3.26 39.22
N ALA A 16 15.89 -4.27 38.70
CA ALA A 16 15.80 -5.60 39.34
C ALA A 16 17.17 -6.28 39.44
N ALA A 17 18.03 -6.18 38.41
CA ALA A 17 19.38 -6.72 38.43
C ALA A 17 20.27 -6.02 39.48
N VAL A 18 20.13 -4.71 39.61
CA VAL A 18 20.86 -3.92 40.61
C VAL A 18 20.43 -4.34 42.04
N GLU A 19 19.13 -4.47 42.27
CA GLU A 19 18.62 -4.88 43.60
C GLU A 19 18.97 -6.35 43.94
N ALA A 20 18.97 -7.23 42.92
CA ALA A 20 19.45 -8.58 43.06
C ALA A 20 20.95 -8.65 43.45
N ALA A 21 21.80 -7.81 42.86
CA ALA A 21 23.20 -7.69 43.21
C ALA A 21 23.38 -7.18 44.65
N ARG A 22 22.53 -6.29 45.09
CA ARG A 22 22.52 -5.75 46.45
C ARG A 22 22.18 -6.82 47.51
N ALA A 23 21.35 -7.79 47.13
CA ALA A 23 20.98 -8.91 47.98
C ALA A 23 22.08 -10.00 48.10
N GLY A 24 23.21 -9.87 47.42
CA GLY A 24 24.33 -10.78 47.45
C GLY A 24 23.97 -12.19 46.96
N GLU A 25 24.43 -13.23 47.64
CA GLU A 25 24.18 -14.63 47.25
C GLU A 25 22.69 -14.98 47.14
N GLN A 26 21.84 -14.36 47.96
CA GLN A 26 20.38 -14.57 47.92
C GLN A 26 19.72 -14.01 46.68
N GLY A 27 20.36 -13.05 46.00
CA GLY A 27 19.86 -12.42 44.78
C GLY A 27 20.27 -13.09 43.48
N ARG A 28 21.15 -14.11 43.52
CA ARG A 28 21.73 -14.70 42.31
C ARG A 28 20.69 -15.22 41.31
N GLY A 29 19.65 -15.89 41.79
CA GLY A 29 18.56 -16.39 40.95
C GLY A 29 17.77 -15.26 40.30
N PHE A 30 17.49 -14.19 41.04
CA PHE A 30 16.83 -13.00 40.52
C PHE A 30 17.68 -12.23 39.49
N ALA A 31 19.01 -12.18 39.67
CA ALA A 31 19.92 -11.56 38.74
C ALA A 31 19.89 -12.25 37.36
N VAL A 32 19.81 -13.57 37.33
CA VAL A 32 19.68 -14.35 36.09
C VAL A 32 18.37 -14.02 35.36
N VAL A 33 17.25 -14.02 36.08
CA VAL A 33 15.93 -13.70 35.53
C VAL A 33 15.90 -12.25 35.01
N ALA A 34 16.43 -11.30 35.76
CA ALA A 34 16.52 -9.90 35.34
C ALA A 34 17.36 -9.74 34.05
N GLY A 35 18.47 -10.49 33.95
CA GLY A 35 19.27 -10.52 32.71
C GLY A 35 18.49 -11.06 31.53
N GLU A 36 17.71 -12.10 31.68
CA GLU A 36 16.89 -12.67 30.63
C GLU A 36 15.74 -11.72 30.20
N VAL A 37 15.08 -11.09 31.18
CA VAL A 37 14.04 -10.08 30.92
C VAL A 37 14.65 -8.88 30.15
N ARG A 38 15.86 -8.46 30.51
CA ARG A 38 16.57 -7.40 29.78
C ARG A 38 16.87 -7.77 28.34
N ASN A 39 17.36 -8.98 28.11
CA ASN A 39 17.61 -9.50 26.76
C ASN A 39 16.31 -9.56 25.93
N LEU A 40 15.23 -10.05 26.53
CA LEU A 40 13.93 -10.10 25.90
C LEU A 40 13.41 -8.69 25.52
N ALA A 41 13.58 -7.72 26.42
CA ALA A 41 13.20 -6.32 26.14
C ALA A 41 13.98 -5.73 24.96
N GLN A 42 15.29 -5.99 24.87
CA GLN A 42 16.11 -5.55 23.73
C GLN A 42 15.66 -6.19 22.43
N ARG A 43 15.43 -7.49 22.41
CA ARG A 43 14.90 -8.20 21.22
C ARG A 43 13.52 -7.71 20.83
N SER A 44 12.67 -7.37 21.80
CA SER A 44 11.36 -6.79 21.54
C SER A 44 11.45 -5.41 20.89
N ALA A 45 12.41 -4.57 21.32
CA ALA A 45 12.65 -3.26 20.72
C ALA A 45 13.16 -3.39 19.28
N GLU A 46 14.06 -4.34 19.01
CA GLU A 46 14.54 -4.61 17.65
C GLU A 46 13.41 -5.07 16.73
N ALA A 47 12.62 -6.05 17.18
CA ALA A 47 11.47 -6.54 16.43
C ALA A 47 10.43 -5.41 16.14
N ALA A 48 10.19 -4.53 17.11
CA ALA A 48 9.30 -3.39 16.94
C ALA A 48 9.83 -2.41 15.86
N LYS A 49 11.13 -2.17 15.79
CA LYS A 49 11.75 -1.35 14.74
C LYS A 49 11.59 -1.99 13.35
N GLU A 50 11.80 -3.30 13.25
CA GLU A 50 11.61 -4.03 11.99
C GLU A 50 10.16 -3.96 11.52
N ILE A 51 9.20 -4.18 12.42
CA ILE A 51 7.77 -4.06 12.12
C ILE A 51 7.44 -2.65 11.65
N LYS A 52 7.97 -1.60 12.29
CA LYS A 52 7.75 -0.22 11.89
C LYS A 52 8.28 0.05 10.48
N ALA A 53 9.45 -0.47 10.14
CA ALA A 53 10.02 -0.35 8.81
C ALA A 53 9.17 -1.07 7.76
N LEU A 54 8.68 -2.29 8.05
CA LEU A 54 7.80 -3.05 7.17
C LEU A 54 6.46 -2.35 6.94
N ILE A 55 5.88 -1.77 7.99
CA ILE A 55 4.65 -0.97 7.89
C ILE A 55 4.88 0.25 7.01
N GLY A 56 5.98 0.99 7.21
CA GLY A 56 6.34 2.12 6.37
C GLY A 56 6.42 1.74 4.89
N ALA A 57 7.19 0.70 4.58
CA ALA A 57 7.31 0.20 3.21
C ALA A 57 5.97 -0.28 2.62
N SER A 58 5.09 -0.84 3.45
CA SER A 58 3.76 -1.26 3.02
C SER A 58 2.85 -0.07 2.70
N VAL A 59 2.89 0.98 3.52
CA VAL A 59 2.14 2.23 3.29
C VAL A 59 2.60 2.87 1.98
N ASP A 60 3.90 2.94 1.73
CA ASP A 60 4.45 3.50 0.48
C ASP A 60 3.98 2.71 -0.75
N LYS A 61 3.96 1.37 -0.66
CA LYS A 61 3.46 0.52 -1.74
C LYS A 61 1.96 0.72 -1.98
N VAL A 62 1.17 0.86 -0.92
CA VAL A 62 -0.26 1.15 -1.03
C VAL A 62 -0.48 2.51 -1.70
N HIS A 63 0.29 3.53 -1.32
CA HIS A 63 0.22 4.85 -1.94
C HIS A 63 0.50 4.79 -3.44
N THR A 64 1.62 4.16 -3.83
CA THR A 64 1.99 3.96 -5.24
C THR A 64 0.91 3.16 -5.99
N GLY A 65 0.36 2.12 -5.37
CA GLY A 65 -0.74 1.34 -5.95
C GLY A 65 -2.00 2.18 -6.19
N THR A 66 -2.33 3.06 -5.26
CA THR A 66 -3.48 3.97 -5.39
C THR A 66 -3.28 4.95 -6.55
N GLU A 67 -2.08 5.50 -6.72
CA GLU A 67 -1.76 6.37 -7.84
C GLU A 67 -1.88 5.66 -9.20
N LEU A 68 -1.36 4.42 -9.28
CA LEU A 68 -1.49 3.60 -10.50
C LEU A 68 -2.95 3.29 -10.85
N VAL A 69 -3.77 2.99 -9.85
CA VAL A 69 -5.21 2.74 -10.06
C VAL A 69 -5.92 4.01 -10.55
N ALA A 70 -5.59 5.17 -9.99
CA ALA A 70 -6.14 6.45 -10.45
C ALA A 70 -5.74 6.75 -11.90
N GLN A 71 -4.48 6.51 -12.27
CA GLN A 71 -3.99 6.67 -13.64
C GLN A 71 -4.68 5.71 -14.61
N ALA A 72 -4.84 4.44 -14.22
CA ALA A 72 -5.57 3.46 -15.02
C ALA A 72 -7.04 3.88 -15.24
N GLY A 73 -7.69 4.41 -14.21
CA GLY A 73 -9.05 4.95 -14.29
C GLY A 73 -9.16 6.10 -15.30
N SER A 74 -8.19 7.02 -15.29
CA SER A 74 -8.12 8.12 -16.28
C SER A 74 -7.97 7.58 -17.70
N THR A 75 -7.06 6.62 -17.91
CA THR A 75 -6.85 6.00 -19.22
C THR A 75 -8.11 5.28 -19.73
N ILE A 76 -8.82 4.59 -18.85
CA ILE A 76 -10.10 3.96 -19.21
C ILE A 76 -11.13 5.02 -19.62
N GLY A 77 -11.18 6.15 -18.92
CA GLY A 77 -12.03 7.29 -19.30
C GLY A 77 -11.74 7.78 -20.73
N GLU A 78 -10.48 7.96 -21.08
CA GLU A 78 -10.06 8.35 -22.43
C GLU A 78 -10.45 7.30 -23.50
N ILE A 79 -10.35 6.02 -23.18
CA ILE A 79 -10.78 4.93 -24.08
C ILE A 79 -12.29 5.00 -24.31
N VAL A 80 -13.08 5.23 -23.28
CA VAL A 80 -14.54 5.36 -23.40
C VAL A 80 -14.90 6.56 -24.27
N ASP A 81 -14.26 7.72 -24.05
CA ASP A 81 -14.47 8.92 -24.86
C ASP A 81 -14.12 8.67 -26.35
N ASN A 82 -13.01 8.00 -26.60
CA ASN A 82 -12.61 7.66 -27.97
C ASN A 82 -13.58 6.66 -28.61
N ALA A 83 -14.07 5.67 -27.87
CA ALA A 83 -15.09 4.75 -28.36
C ALA A 83 -16.39 5.48 -28.75
N GLN A 84 -16.79 6.47 -27.95
CA GLN A 84 -17.95 7.32 -28.25
C GLN A 84 -17.76 8.11 -29.55
N LYS A 85 -16.57 8.70 -29.73
CA LYS A 85 -16.24 9.41 -30.99
C LYS A 85 -16.27 8.49 -32.21
N ILE A 86 -15.73 7.29 -32.09
CA ILE A 86 -15.77 6.27 -33.15
C ILE A 86 -17.21 5.91 -33.49
N SER A 87 -18.08 5.74 -32.50
CA SER A 87 -19.50 5.46 -32.68
C SER A 87 -20.18 6.60 -33.50
N THR A 88 -19.87 7.85 -33.17
CA THR A 88 -20.38 9.02 -33.90
C THR A 88 -19.88 9.03 -35.34
N PHE A 89 -18.59 8.77 -35.57
CA PHE A 89 -18.06 8.71 -36.95
C PHE A 89 -18.69 7.60 -37.79
N ILE A 90 -18.96 6.42 -37.19
CA ILE A 90 -19.65 5.34 -37.89
C ILE A 90 -21.07 5.75 -38.27
N ALA A 91 -21.80 6.47 -37.41
CA ALA A 91 -23.11 7.00 -37.74
C ALA A 91 -23.06 7.99 -38.92
N ASP A 92 -22.08 8.90 -38.92
CA ASP A 92 -21.89 9.88 -39.97
C ASP A 92 -21.55 9.18 -41.31
N ILE A 93 -20.64 8.18 -41.28
CA ILE A 93 -20.28 7.39 -42.46
C ILE A 93 -21.51 6.64 -42.99
N THR A 94 -22.34 6.08 -42.11
CA THR A 94 -23.57 5.38 -42.51
C THR A 94 -24.53 6.32 -43.22
N THR A 95 -24.72 7.53 -42.69
CA THR A 95 -25.56 8.57 -43.28
C THR A 95 -25.04 8.97 -44.66
N ALA A 96 -23.73 9.26 -44.77
CA ALA A 96 -23.11 9.61 -46.04
C ALA A 96 -23.21 8.50 -47.10
N ALA A 97 -23.06 7.24 -46.70
CA ALA A 97 -23.21 6.09 -47.57
C ALA A 97 -24.64 5.93 -48.08
N GLN A 98 -25.65 6.21 -47.25
CA GLN A 98 -27.05 6.21 -47.65
C GLN A 98 -27.34 7.32 -48.65
N GLU A 99 -26.85 8.55 -48.43
CA GLU A 99 -26.98 9.68 -49.37
C GLU A 99 -26.32 9.37 -50.71
N GLN A 100 -25.10 8.81 -50.72
CA GLN A 100 -24.42 8.37 -51.92
C GLN A 100 -25.21 7.30 -52.68
N SER A 101 -25.76 6.32 -51.98
CA SER A 101 -26.60 5.27 -52.61
C SER A 101 -27.85 5.84 -53.25
N GLN A 102 -28.51 6.79 -52.62
CA GLN A 102 -29.65 7.50 -53.19
C GLN A 102 -29.25 8.32 -54.43
N GLY A 103 -28.12 9.05 -54.36
CA GLY A 103 -27.59 9.82 -55.49
C GLY A 103 -27.27 8.93 -56.69
N ILE A 104 -26.62 7.78 -56.48
CA ILE A 104 -26.35 6.79 -57.52
C ILE A 104 -27.65 6.25 -58.12
N GLY A 105 -28.65 5.97 -57.27
CA GLY A 105 -29.99 5.55 -57.77
C GLY A 105 -30.66 6.57 -58.64
N GLN A 106 -30.56 7.86 -58.30
CA GLN A 106 -31.11 8.98 -59.14
C GLN A 106 -30.37 9.11 -60.46
N VAL A 107 -29.04 9.00 -60.49
CA VAL A 107 -28.27 9.03 -61.73
C VAL A 107 -28.63 7.84 -62.63
N ASN A 108 -28.78 6.64 -62.04
CA ASN A 108 -29.15 5.46 -62.80
C ASN A 108 -30.57 5.50 -63.39
N ALA A 109 -31.47 6.25 -62.74
CA ALA A 109 -32.84 6.46 -63.25
C ALA A 109 -32.94 7.55 -64.32
N ALA A 110 -31.92 8.41 -64.38
CA ALA A 110 -31.86 9.50 -65.35
C ALA A 110 -31.14 9.16 -66.69
N VAL A 111 -30.47 8.00 -66.68
CA VAL A 111 -29.79 7.43 -67.84
C VAL A 111 -30.67 6.41 -68.53
#